data_c6f197ad230bc6ad63057c217f49bc0e
#
_entry.id   c6f197ad230bc6ad63057c217f49bc0e
#
_cell.length_a   1.000
_cell.length_b   1.000
_cell.length_c   1.000
_cell.angle_alpha   90.00
_cell.angle_beta   90.00
_cell.angle_gamma   90.00
#
_symmetry.space_group_name_H-M   'P 1'
#
loop_
_entity.id
_entity.type
_entity.pdbx_description
1 polymer ?
#
loop_
_entity_poly.entity_id
_entity_poly.type
_entity_poly.pdbx_seq_one_letter_code
_entity_poly.pdbx_strand_id
1 'polypeptide(L)'
;KILHGDSATNGFLQSARGAGALASALFIASLGRFSFKGRLLTIGSIAFPLFMLLFSFVTIVPLSLTVMLVTGSALILTMNIANSLVQTLVPDKLRGRVMGVYTLTFFGLFPLGALLMGVLAEHLGEAETIFICALVTLSVSLLIFFFVPAIKKLE
;
A
#
# COMPACT_ATOMS: atom_id res chain seq x y z
N LYS A 1 -7.52 20.33 1.53
CA LYS A 1 -6.44 21.24 2.08
C LYS A 1 -6.30 21.06 3.59
N ILE A 2 -6.07 19.82 4.02
CA ILE A 2 -6.05 19.41 5.44
C ILE A 2 -4.88 20.08 6.20
N LEU A 3 -3.75 20.26 5.53
CA LEU A 3 -2.50 20.75 6.13
C LEU A 3 -2.26 22.25 5.94
N HIS A 4 -3.19 23.01 5.34
CA HIS A 4 -2.98 24.41 4.93
C HIS A 4 -1.66 24.64 4.18
N GLY A 5 -1.11 23.58 3.58
CA GLY A 5 0.17 23.57 2.89
C GLY A 5 0.08 24.07 1.46
N ASP A 6 1.20 24.55 0.98
CA ASP A 6 1.42 24.95 -0.41
C ASP A 6 1.88 23.75 -1.28
N SER A 7 2.20 24.03 -2.54
CA SER A 7 2.74 23.01 -3.47
C SER A 7 4.04 22.37 -2.97
N ALA A 8 4.86 23.11 -2.20
CA ALA A 8 6.09 22.60 -1.61
C ALA A 8 5.80 21.55 -0.52
N THR A 9 4.79 21.79 0.33
CA THR A 9 4.34 20.82 1.34
C THR A 9 3.89 19.51 0.69
N ASN A 10 3.15 19.58 -0.42
CA ASN A 10 2.77 18.38 -1.16
C ASN A 10 3.99 17.66 -1.74
N GLY A 11 4.96 18.40 -2.28
CA GLY A 11 6.24 17.87 -2.74
C GLY A 11 7.00 17.12 -1.63
N PHE A 12 7.09 17.69 -0.42
CA PHE A 12 7.71 17.04 0.74
C PHE A 12 6.99 15.77 1.17
N LEU A 13 5.65 15.75 1.17
CA LEU A 13 4.86 14.56 1.48
C LEU A 13 5.11 13.42 0.48
N GLN A 14 5.13 13.73 -0.81
CA GLN A 14 5.45 12.75 -1.84
C GLN A 14 6.90 12.26 -1.77
N SER A 15 7.83 13.15 -1.45
CA SER A 15 9.23 12.79 -1.23
C SER A 15 9.41 11.87 -0.02
N ALA A 16 8.74 12.15 1.09
CA ALA A 16 8.74 11.30 2.28
C ALA A 16 8.17 9.91 1.98
N ARG A 17 7.06 9.85 1.24
CA ARG A 17 6.48 8.59 0.77
C ARG A 17 7.45 7.82 -0.13
N GLY A 18 8.13 8.51 -1.06
CA GLY A 18 9.15 7.93 -1.94
C GLY A 18 10.36 7.41 -1.18
N ALA A 19 10.83 8.15 -0.16
CA ALA A 19 11.93 7.72 0.71
C ALA A 19 11.57 6.44 1.49
N GLY A 20 10.34 6.36 2.02
CA GLY A 20 9.83 5.15 2.66
C GLY A 20 9.76 3.96 1.71
N ALA A 21 9.30 4.19 0.49
CA ALA A 21 9.26 3.18 -0.57
C ALA A 21 10.65 2.64 -0.89
N LEU A 22 11.64 3.52 -1.04
CA LEU A 22 13.03 3.15 -1.29
C LEU A 22 13.63 2.36 -0.12
N ALA A 23 13.43 2.82 1.11
CA ALA A 23 13.91 2.13 2.31
C ALA A 23 13.35 0.70 2.39
N SER A 24 12.05 0.52 2.12
CA SER A 24 11.41 -0.79 2.10
C SER A 24 11.95 -1.69 0.97
N ALA A 25 12.18 -1.15 -0.22
CA ALA A 25 12.75 -1.90 -1.33
C ALA A 25 14.17 -2.38 -1.02
N LEU A 26 15.01 -1.52 -0.44
CA LEU A 26 16.38 -1.88 -0.01
C LEU A 26 16.35 -2.91 1.12
N PHE A 27 15.43 -2.77 2.08
CA PHE A 27 15.24 -3.74 3.16
C PHE A 27 14.91 -5.12 2.60
N ILE A 28 13.94 -5.23 1.69
CA ILE A 28 13.58 -6.50 1.04
C ILE A 28 14.78 -7.07 0.26
N ALA A 29 15.51 -6.24 -0.48
CA ALA A 29 16.67 -6.66 -1.23
C ALA A 29 17.80 -7.21 -0.31
N SER A 30 17.96 -6.63 0.88
CA SER A 30 18.96 -7.07 1.86
C SER A 30 18.63 -8.41 2.51
N LEU A 31 17.34 -8.80 2.57
CA LEU A 31 16.89 -10.07 3.16
C LEU A 31 17.25 -11.29 2.31
N GLY A 32 17.56 -11.12 1.01
CA GLY A 32 17.87 -12.24 0.12
C GLY A 32 16.73 -13.25 -0.01
N ARG A 33 17.02 -14.54 0.21
CA ARG A 33 16.00 -15.60 0.26
C ARG A 33 15.53 -15.77 1.71
N PHE A 34 14.28 -15.44 1.99
CA PHE A 34 13.67 -15.57 3.32
C PHE A 34 12.33 -16.29 3.26
N SER A 35 11.99 -17.01 4.35
CA SER A 35 10.85 -17.92 4.45
C SER A 35 9.60 -17.31 5.11
N PHE A 36 9.59 -16.03 5.41
CA PHE A 36 8.46 -15.39 6.12
C PHE A 36 7.70 -14.34 5.27
N LYS A 37 7.66 -14.58 3.94
CA LYS A 37 7.00 -13.68 2.97
C LYS A 37 5.53 -13.44 3.30
N GLY A 38 4.79 -14.48 3.65
CA GLY A 38 3.38 -14.37 4.00
C GLY A 38 3.11 -13.49 5.24
N ARG A 39 4.01 -13.53 6.23
CA ARG A 39 3.93 -12.66 7.41
C ARG A 39 4.18 -11.21 7.05
N LEU A 40 5.20 -10.92 6.25
CA LEU A 40 5.50 -9.58 5.78
C LEU A 40 4.38 -9.01 4.90
N LEU A 41 3.79 -9.84 4.03
CA LEU A 41 2.62 -9.46 3.25
C LEU A 41 1.46 -9.05 4.15
N THR A 42 1.18 -9.84 5.18
CA THR A 42 0.11 -9.55 6.14
C THR A 42 0.38 -8.27 6.91
N ILE A 43 1.60 -8.09 7.41
CA ILE A 43 2.00 -6.86 8.14
C ILE A 43 1.84 -5.63 7.23
N GLY A 44 2.36 -5.69 6.01
CA GLY A 44 2.28 -4.57 5.06
C GLY A 44 0.85 -4.24 4.66
N SER A 45 0.01 -5.27 4.40
CA SER A 45 -1.38 -5.08 3.98
C SER A 45 -2.28 -4.49 5.09
N ILE A 46 -1.94 -4.67 6.37
CA ILE A 46 -2.63 -4.06 7.49
C ILE A 46 -2.02 -2.70 7.83
N ALA A 47 -0.69 -2.58 7.82
CA ALA A 47 0.00 -1.35 8.14
C ALA A 47 -0.35 -0.22 7.16
N PHE A 48 -0.40 -0.50 5.86
CA PHE A 48 -0.72 0.50 4.85
C PHE A 48 -2.03 1.25 5.12
N PRO A 49 -3.20 0.59 5.20
CA PRO A 49 -4.46 1.29 5.47
C PRO A 49 -4.52 1.87 6.88
N LEU A 50 -3.86 1.26 7.87
CA LEU A 50 -3.80 1.80 9.22
C LEU A 50 -3.08 3.16 9.26
N PHE A 51 -1.93 3.29 8.61
CA PHE A 51 -1.21 4.56 8.52
C PHE A 51 -1.90 5.58 7.61
N MET A 52 -2.63 5.14 6.58
CA MET A 52 -3.51 6.02 5.80
C MET A 52 -4.67 6.56 6.64
N LEU A 53 -5.24 5.72 7.50
CA LEU A 53 -6.28 6.14 8.45
C LEU A 53 -5.71 7.16 9.45
N LEU A 54 -4.53 6.92 10.00
CA LEU A 54 -3.86 7.89 10.88
C LEU A 54 -3.61 9.21 10.15
N PHE A 55 -3.20 9.16 8.89
CA PHE A 55 -2.94 10.35 8.08
C PHE A 55 -4.16 11.25 7.95
N SER A 56 -5.38 10.69 7.88
CA SER A 56 -6.62 11.47 7.77
C SER A 56 -6.90 12.39 8.98
N PHE A 57 -6.29 12.09 10.14
CA PHE A 57 -6.43 12.88 11.37
C PHE A 57 -5.24 13.82 11.63
N VAL A 58 -4.13 13.66 10.90
CA VAL A 58 -2.91 14.42 11.16
C VAL A 58 -2.97 15.76 10.43
N THR A 59 -2.85 16.84 11.23
CA THR A 59 -2.85 18.23 10.73
C THR A 59 -1.47 18.89 10.80
N ILE A 60 -0.47 18.22 11.42
CA ILE A 60 0.88 18.75 11.66
C ILE A 60 1.83 18.21 10.60
N VAL A 61 2.47 19.10 9.83
CA VAL A 61 3.36 18.73 8.71
C VAL A 61 4.45 17.73 9.08
N PRO A 62 5.26 17.90 10.16
CA PRO A 62 6.30 16.94 10.50
C PRO A 62 5.77 15.54 10.78
N LEU A 63 4.61 15.44 11.46
CA LEU A 63 3.98 14.15 11.74
C LEU A 63 3.43 13.52 10.46
N SER A 64 2.85 14.32 9.57
CA SER A 64 2.38 13.88 8.25
C SER A 64 3.50 13.28 7.41
N LEU A 65 4.70 13.88 7.43
CA LEU A 65 5.87 13.36 6.72
C LEU A 65 6.27 11.98 7.25
N THR A 66 6.28 11.80 8.57
CA THR A 66 6.61 10.51 9.20
C THR A 66 5.56 9.45 8.84
N VAL A 67 4.28 9.79 8.91
CA VAL A 67 3.20 8.87 8.53
C VAL A 67 3.28 8.51 7.05
N MET A 68 3.57 9.48 6.17
CA MET A 68 3.74 9.23 4.74
C MET A 68 4.93 8.32 4.43
N LEU A 69 6.04 8.48 5.15
CA LEU A 69 7.22 7.61 5.02
C LEU A 69 6.84 6.15 5.34
N VAL A 70 6.16 5.91 6.46
CA VAL A 70 5.73 4.57 6.85
C VAL A 70 4.69 4.01 5.88
N THR A 71 3.76 4.84 5.43
CA THR A 71 2.74 4.46 4.42
C THR A 71 3.40 4.02 3.11
N GLY A 72 4.39 4.78 2.63
CA GLY A 72 5.16 4.42 1.43
C GLY A 72 5.92 3.11 1.60
N SER A 73 6.54 2.90 2.78
CA SER A 73 7.21 1.65 3.12
C SER A 73 6.25 0.45 3.11
N ALA A 74 5.10 0.56 3.77
CA ALA A 74 4.10 -0.51 3.86
C ALA A 74 3.50 -0.86 2.50
N LEU A 75 3.25 0.15 1.65
CA LEU A 75 2.73 -0.06 0.29
C LEU A 75 3.71 -0.88 -0.55
N ILE A 76 4.98 -0.45 -0.63
CA ILE A 76 6.00 -1.11 -1.45
C ILE A 76 6.36 -2.48 -0.89
N LEU A 77 6.39 -2.64 0.44
CA LEU A 77 6.52 -3.95 1.08
C LEU A 77 5.45 -4.92 0.57
N THR A 78 4.19 -4.51 0.66
CA THR A 78 3.05 -5.33 0.24
C THR A 78 3.12 -5.68 -1.23
N MET A 79 3.37 -4.70 -2.11
CA MET A 79 3.45 -4.89 -3.55
C MET A 79 4.58 -5.83 -3.96
N ASN A 80 5.78 -5.63 -3.43
CA ASN A 80 6.95 -6.44 -3.77
C ASN A 80 6.82 -7.88 -3.28
N ILE A 81 6.33 -8.08 -2.05
CA ILE A 81 6.11 -9.42 -1.52
C ILE A 81 4.99 -10.14 -2.28
N ALA A 82 3.87 -9.48 -2.58
CA ALA A 82 2.80 -10.06 -3.37
C ALA A 82 3.29 -10.49 -4.76
N ASN A 83 4.03 -9.61 -5.44
CA ASN A 83 4.64 -9.92 -6.73
C ASN A 83 5.60 -11.12 -6.64
N SER A 84 6.49 -11.14 -5.65
CA SER A 84 7.42 -12.24 -5.40
C SER A 84 6.70 -13.57 -5.15
N LEU A 85 5.64 -13.57 -4.33
CA LEU A 85 4.85 -14.76 -4.05
C LEU A 85 4.15 -15.29 -5.30
N VAL A 86 3.50 -14.42 -6.08
CA VAL A 86 2.86 -14.83 -7.34
C VAL A 86 3.88 -15.48 -8.27
N GLN A 87 5.07 -14.88 -8.44
CA GLN A 87 6.12 -15.44 -9.30
C GLN A 87 6.68 -16.77 -8.78
N THR A 88 6.72 -16.97 -7.47
CA THR A 88 7.26 -18.19 -6.85
C THR A 88 6.25 -19.34 -6.88
N LEU A 89 4.96 -19.05 -6.66
CA LEU A 89 3.93 -20.08 -6.56
C LEU A 89 3.40 -20.56 -7.93
N VAL A 90 3.58 -19.77 -8.98
CA VAL A 90 3.04 -20.10 -10.31
C VAL A 90 4.05 -20.96 -11.09
N PRO A 91 3.63 -22.13 -11.66
CA PRO A 91 4.45 -22.91 -12.53
C PRO A 91 4.99 -22.13 -13.73
N ASP A 92 6.23 -22.42 -14.17
CA ASP A 92 6.90 -21.67 -15.24
C ASP A 92 6.08 -21.55 -16.52
N LYS A 93 5.35 -22.60 -16.90
CA LYS A 93 4.49 -22.63 -18.10
C LYS A 93 3.35 -21.60 -18.06
N LEU A 94 2.88 -21.20 -16.88
CA LEU A 94 1.75 -20.29 -16.71
C LEU A 94 2.19 -18.92 -16.20
N ARG A 95 3.46 -18.76 -15.82
CA ARG A 95 3.96 -17.52 -15.18
C ARG A 95 3.68 -16.29 -16.01
N GLY A 96 3.93 -16.29 -17.30
CA GLY A 96 3.68 -15.16 -18.19
C GLY A 96 2.20 -14.76 -18.24
N ARG A 97 1.28 -15.75 -18.31
CA ARG A 97 -0.17 -15.47 -18.32
C ARG A 97 -0.66 -14.92 -17.00
N VAL A 98 -0.26 -15.51 -15.89
CA VAL A 98 -0.66 -15.06 -14.55
C VAL A 98 -0.09 -13.68 -14.24
N MET A 99 1.18 -13.43 -14.59
CA MET A 99 1.78 -12.11 -14.43
C MET A 99 1.13 -11.06 -15.34
N GLY A 100 0.70 -11.44 -16.54
CA GLY A 100 -0.08 -10.54 -17.41
C GLY A 100 -1.41 -10.13 -16.77
N VAL A 101 -2.17 -11.07 -16.21
CA VAL A 101 -3.41 -10.79 -15.48
C VAL A 101 -3.13 -9.95 -14.23
N TYR A 102 -2.11 -10.30 -13.45
CA TYR A 102 -1.69 -9.54 -12.27
C TYR A 102 -1.38 -8.07 -12.62
N THR A 103 -0.57 -7.86 -13.66
CA THR A 103 -0.21 -6.52 -14.12
C THR A 103 -1.42 -5.74 -14.64
N LEU A 104 -2.29 -6.39 -15.43
CA LEU A 104 -3.51 -5.79 -15.94
C LEU A 104 -4.44 -5.36 -14.80
N THR A 105 -4.63 -6.23 -13.80
CA THR A 105 -5.46 -5.92 -12.62
C THR A 105 -4.89 -4.72 -11.86
N PHE A 106 -3.59 -4.71 -11.62
CA PHE A 106 -2.93 -3.65 -10.85
C PHE A 106 -2.94 -2.31 -11.57
N PHE A 107 -2.43 -2.27 -12.79
CA PHE A 107 -2.29 -1.02 -13.55
C PHE A 107 -3.56 -0.64 -14.31
N GLY A 108 -4.41 -1.60 -14.68
CA GLY A 108 -5.67 -1.33 -15.35
C GLY A 108 -6.75 -0.76 -14.44
N LEU A 109 -6.80 -1.19 -13.16
CA LEU A 109 -7.75 -0.68 -12.18
C LEU A 109 -7.27 0.63 -11.52
N PHE A 110 -5.99 0.96 -11.60
CA PHE A 110 -5.43 2.16 -10.97
C PHE A 110 -6.10 3.47 -11.44
N PRO A 111 -6.32 3.72 -12.75
CA PRO A 111 -7.01 4.92 -13.21
C PRO A 111 -8.45 5.00 -12.73
N LEU A 112 -9.15 3.86 -12.66
CA LEU A 112 -10.53 3.81 -12.14
C LEU A 112 -10.56 4.16 -10.65
N GLY A 113 -9.61 3.63 -9.87
CA GLY A 113 -9.45 3.98 -8.47
C GLY A 113 -9.15 5.46 -8.27
N ALA A 114 -8.25 6.03 -9.08
CA ALA A 114 -7.91 7.45 -9.02
C ALA A 114 -9.11 8.34 -9.35
N LEU A 115 -9.91 7.97 -10.36
CA LEU A 115 -11.14 8.69 -10.72
C LEU A 115 -12.17 8.66 -9.58
N LEU A 116 -12.41 7.47 -9.01
CA LEU A 116 -13.34 7.32 -7.87
C LEU A 116 -12.88 8.16 -6.67
N MET A 117 -11.59 8.14 -6.35
CA MET A 117 -11.02 8.95 -5.27
C MET A 117 -11.18 10.45 -5.53
N GLY A 118 -10.99 10.89 -6.79
CA GLY A 118 -11.18 12.29 -7.18
C GLY A 118 -12.62 12.74 -7.00
N VAL A 119 -13.58 11.96 -7.49
CA VAL A 119 -15.02 12.25 -7.35
C VAL A 119 -15.45 12.27 -5.87
N LEU A 120 -15.01 11.28 -5.09
CA LEU A 120 -15.31 11.25 -3.65
C LEU A 120 -14.72 12.46 -2.92
N ALA A 121 -13.49 12.86 -3.25
CA ALA A 121 -12.83 14.00 -2.63
C ALA A 121 -13.51 15.34 -2.97
N GLU A 122 -14.09 15.43 -4.15
CA GLU A 122 -14.88 16.62 -4.55
C GLU A 122 -16.18 16.74 -3.75
N HIS A 123 -16.86 15.65 -3.46
CA HIS A 123 -18.15 15.65 -2.77
C HIS A 123 -18.03 15.59 -1.24
N LEU A 124 -17.11 14.82 -0.72
CA LEU A 124 -16.98 14.55 0.73
C LEU A 124 -15.83 15.34 1.38
N GLY A 125 -14.88 15.81 0.57
CA GLY A 125 -13.62 16.35 1.08
C GLY A 125 -12.48 15.33 1.08
N GLU A 126 -11.24 15.85 1.11
CA GLU A 126 -10.02 15.03 0.99
C GLU A 126 -9.83 14.11 2.22
N ALA A 127 -10.07 14.63 3.45
CA ALA A 127 -9.86 13.88 4.69
C ALA A 127 -10.84 12.72 4.83
N GLU A 128 -12.12 13.01 4.62
CA GLU A 128 -13.20 12.03 4.71
C GLU A 128 -13.04 10.93 3.66
N THR A 129 -12.62 11.29 2.46
CA THR A 129 -12.36 10.32 1.40
C THR A 129 -11.21 9.38 1.78
N ILE A 130 -10.09 9.92 2.27
CA ILE A 130 -8.95 9.11 2.74
C ILE A 130 -9.40 8.21 3.89
N PHE A 131 -10.15 8.75 4.85
CA PHE A 131 -10.67 7.99 5.99
C PHE A 131 -11.54 6.81 5.55
N ILE A 132 -12.54 7.04 4.70
CA ILE A 132 -13.46 5.99 4.23
C ILE A 132 -12.69 4.92 3.45
N CYS A 133 -11.83 5.32 2.51
CA CYS A 133 -11.08 4.36 1.70
C CYS A 133 -10.07 3.57 2.54
N ALA A 134 -9.42 4.20 3.52
CA ALA A 134 -8.53 3.52 4.45
C ALA A 134 -9.31 2.51 5.32
N LEU A 135 -10.50 2.87 5.80
CA LEU A 135 -11.35 2.00 6.61
C LEU A 135 -11.82 0.78 5.80
N VAL A 136 -12.27 0.98 4.56
CA VAL A 136 -12.68 -0.11 3.67
C VAL A 136 -11.49 -1.04 3.39
N THR A 137 -10.33 -0.49 3.05
CA THR A 137 -9.13 -1.29 2.77
C THR A 137 -8.66 -2.06 4.01
N LEU A 138 -8.70 -1.42 5.19
CA LEU A 138 -8.37 -2.08 6.45
C LEU A 138 -9.34 -3.22 6.76
N SER A 139 -10.63 -3.00 6.57
CA SER A 139 -11.65 -4.03 6.79
C SER A 139 -11.45 -5.24 5.88
N VAL A 140 -11.17 -5.01 4.60
CA VAL A 140 -10.87 -6.09 3.64
C VAL A 140 -9.58 -6.82 4.04
N SER A 141 -8.54 -6.10 4.44
CA SER A 141 -7.27 -6.70 4.87
C SER A 141 -7.46 -7.58 6.11
N LEU A 142 -8.28 -7.14 7.08
CA LEU A 142 -8.60 -7.91 8.27
C LEU A 142 -9.47 -9.13 7.94
N LEU A 143 -10.46 -9.00 7.05
CA LEU A 143 -11.24 -10.14 6.59
C LEU A 143 -10.34 -11.21 5.95
N ILE A 144 -9.43 -10.81 5.05
CA ILE A 144 -8.47 -11.74 4.45
C ILE A 144 -7.59 -12.39 5.53
N PHE A 145 -7.12 -11.62 6.50
CA PHE A 145 -6.30 -12.13 7.60
C PHE A 145 -7.01 -13.20 8.43
N PHE A 146 -8.32 -13.06 8.69
CA PHE A 146 -9.08 -14.02 9.48
C PHE A 146 -9.57 -15.22 8.65
N PHE A 147 -10.03 -14.99 7.43
CA PHE A 147 -10.65 -16.04 6.61
C PHE A 147 -9.64 -16.83 5.75
N VAL A 148 -8.44 -16.29 5.51
CA VAL A 148 -7.41 -16.95 4.69
C VAL A 148 -6.10 -17.12 5.46
N PRO A 149 -6.07 -17.93 6.54
CA PRO A 149 -4.88 -18.12 7.36
C PRO A 149 -3.70 -18.78 6.60
N ALA A 150 -3.99 -19.41 5.46
CA ALA A 150 -2.99 -19.98 4.57
C ALA A 150 -1.95 -18.96 4.08
N ILE A 151 -2.33 -17.69 3.92
CA ILE A 151 -1.43 -16.62 3.46
C ILE A 151 -0.24 -16.45 4.42
N LYS A 152 -0.44 -16.59 5.73
CA LYS A 152 0.63 -16.45 6.74
C LYS A 152 1.70 -17.53 6.64
N LYS A 153 1.37 -18.68 6.03
CA LYS A 153 2.25 -19.83 5.89
C LYS A 153 2.98 -19.87 4.54
N LEU A 154 2.76 -18.88 3.67
CA LEU A 154 3.45 -18.79 2.39
C LEU A 154 4.92 -18.40 2.59
N GLU A 155 5.79 -19.14 1.91
CA GLU A 155 7.25 -19.01 1.93
C GLU A 155 7.79 -18.51 0.58
#